data_e510e791a55a2bd501a601cd733c1dde
#
_entry.id   e510e791a55a2bd501a601cd733c1dde
#
_cell.length_a   1.000
_cell.length_b   1.000
_cell.length_c   1.000
_cell.angle_alpha   90.00
_cell.angle_beta   90.00
_cell.angle_gamma   90.00
#
_symmetry.space_group_name_H-M   'P 1'
#
loop_
_entity.id
_entity.type
_entity.pdbx_description
1 polymer ?
#
loop_
_entity_poly.entity_id
_entity_poly.type
_entity_poly.pdbx_seq_one_letter_code
_entity_poly.pdbx_strand_id
1 'polypeptide(L)'
;MGNKHLHIIAFNVPFPADYGGVIDIYYKLRSLKQVGIHIILHCYTYGRQPSKELEDLCAEVHYYERESGFFHALYRDPYIVTTRDSNIMPKRILGDKFPILFEGLHSTSRLKLYADAGKKCLVRAHNIEHDYYRALSRSENKLYDKVFLYTEAIKLRRYESILGEADHILGISRPETEYFSEKYGHSTLVPAFHRFDEITIKAGLGDYILFHGNLAVAENSDVFLRIASNVLSKIPHRVIVAGKNPSRSFMRKLSGWANISVVANPTDDELDTLIADAQVNLLYTAQSTGIKLKLLHALFGGRHCLVNTEMIAGTGLESLCQLAEEPNDMIDQLERLMTLPFTEKQVDERILALKDYSNRAGAEKILKLID
;
A
#
# COMPACT_ATOMS: atom_id res chain seq x y z
N MET A 1 -18.95 -25.20 -9.71
CA MET A 1 -17.77 -24.85 -8.93
C MET A 1 -18.19 -24.88 -7.48
N GLY A 2 -17.52 -25.68 -6.62
CA GLY A 2 -17.87 -25.72 -5.18
C GLY A 2 -17.62 -24.35 -4.54
N ASN A 3 -18.44 -23.99 -3.56
CA ASN A 3 -18.26 -22.76 -2.78
C ASN A 3 -16.92 -22.80 -2.05
N LYS A 4 -15.93 -22.03 -2.51
CA LYS A 4 -14.63 -21.95 -1.86
C LYS A 4 -14.67 -20.96 -0.71
N HIS A 5 -14.23 -21.39 0.46
CA HIS A 5 -14.13 -20.55 1.65
C HIS A 5 -12.66 -20.24 1.93
N LEU A 6 -12.41 -19.07 2.51
CA LEU A 6 -11.08 -18.61 2.88
C LEU A 6 -11.17 -17.83 4.21
N HIS A 7 -10.41 -18.28 5.21
CA HIS A 7 -10.17 -17.46 6.39
C HIS A 7 -9.14 -16.38 6.05
N ILE A 8 -9.44 -15.13 6.41
CA ILE A 8 -8.48 -14.02 6.30
C ILE A 8 -8.26 -13.44 7.68
N ILE A 9 -7.01 -13.42 8.15
CA ILE A 9 -6.64 -12.85 9.45
C ILE A 9 -5.98 -11.50 9.21
N ALA A 10 -6.75 -10.43 9.44
CA ALA A 10 -6.32 -9.05 9.24
C ALA A 10 -5.77 -8.43 10.53
N PHE A 11 -4.68 -7.72 10.43
CA PHE A 11 -4.01 -7.08 11.57
C PHE A 11 -4.77 -5.88 12.16
N ASN A 12 -5.78 -5.37 11.46
CA ASN A 12 -6.70 -4.31 11.91
C ASN A 12 -8.02 -4.42 11.15
N VAL A 13 -9.06 -3.71 11.58
CA VAL A 13 -10.32 -3.58 10.84
C VAL A 13 -10.04 -2.85 9.52
N PRO A 14 -10.27 -3.47 8.33
CA PRO A 14 -9.83 -2.88 7.07
C PRO A 14 -10.75 -1.80 6.48
N PHE A 15 -11.76 -1.36 7.22
CA PHE A 15 -12.64 -0.26 6.81
C PHE A 15 -12.70 0.82 7.91
N PRO A 16 -12.69 2.13 7.54
CA PRO A 16 -12.50 2.69 6.19
C PRO A 16 -11.10 2.43 5.64
N ALA A 17 -11.00 2.27 4.30
CA ALA A 17 -9.74 1.98 3.60
C ALA A 17 -8.94 3.27 3.38
N ASP A 18 -8.23 3.76 4.40
CA ASP A 18 -7.64 5.11 4.47
C ASP A 18 -6.10 5.15 4.60
N TYR A 19 -5.43 4.00 4.74
CA TYR A 19 -3.97 3.88 4.66
C TYR A 19 -3.55 2.56 3.98
N GLY A 20 -2.32 2.50 3.46
CA GLY A 20 -1.85 1.47 2.54
C GLY A 20 -2.18 0.02 2.90
N GLY A 21 -1.89 -0.40 4.13
CA GLY A 21 -2.15 -1.78 4.55
C GLY A 21 -3.64 -2.15 4.56
N VAL A 22 -4.52 -1.27 5.08
CA VAL A 22 -5.97 -1.54 5.10
C VAL A 22 -6.61 -1.36 3.72
N ILE A 23 -6.05 -0.52 2.84
CA ILE A 23 -6.47 -0.40 1.45
C ILE A 23 -6.24 -1.74 0.73
N ASP A 24 -5.03 -2.31 0.83
CA ASP A 24 -4.71 -3.62 0.24
C ASP A 24 -5.68 -4.70 0.73
N ILE A 25 -5.94 -4.77 2.03
CA ILE A 25 -6.85 -5.76 2.61
C ILE A 25 -8.28 -5.56 2.08
N TYR A 26 -8.83 -4.35 2.18
CA TYR A 26 -10.24 -4.08 1.83
C TYR A 26 -10.53 -4.39 0.35
N TYR A 27 -9.70 -3.90 -0.57
CA TYR A 27 -9.90 -4.15 -1.99
C TYR A 27 -9.62 -5.61 -2.39
N LYS A 28 -8.74 -6.30 -1.64
CA LYS A 28 -8.57 -7.75 -1.75
C LYS A 28 -9.85 -8.50 -1.37
N LEU A 29 -10.49 -8.16 -0.24
CA LEU A 29 -11.77 -8.76 0.14
C LEU A 29 -12.82 -8.60 -0.96
N ARG A 30 -12.96 -7.39 -1.52
CA ARG A 30 -13.88 -7.13 -2.64
C ARG A 30 -13.58 -8.02 -3.84
N SER A 31 -12.32 -8.09 -4.23
CA SER A 31 -11.89 -8.81 -5.44
C SER A 31 -12.00 -10.33 -5.27
N LEU A 32 -11.70 -10.86 -4.08
CA LEU A 32 -11.87 -12.27 -3.76
C LEU A 32 -13.35 -12.67 -3.78
N LYS A 33 -14.26 -11.81 -3.27
CA LYS A 33 -15.71 -12.03 -3.39
C LYS A 33 -16.16 -12.06 -4.85
N GLN A 34 -15.63 -11.15 -5.69
CA GLN A 34 -15.96 -11.09 -7.12
C GLN A 34 -15.54 -12.37 -7.89
N VAL A 35 -14.45 -13.03 -7.49
CA VAL A 35 -14.03 -14.32 -8.06
C VAL A 35 -14.68 -15.52 -7.38
N GLY A 36 -15.70 -15.32 -6.53
CA GLY A 36 -16.53 -16.37 -5.95
C GLY A 36 -15.99 -17.00 -4.67
N ILE A 37 -15.10 -16.32 -3.92
CA ILE A 37 -14.63 -16.79 -2.63
C ILE A 37 -15.56 -16.29 -1.52
N HIS A 38 -16.00 -17.20 -0.63
CA HIS A 38 -16.72 -16.90 0.60
C HIS A 38 -15.70 -16.60 1.71
N ILE A 39 -15.62 -15.35 2.13
CA ILE A 39 -14.60 -14.87 3.06
C ILE A 39 -15.11 -14.99 4.50
N ILE A 40 -14.32 -15.61 5.38
CA ILE A 40 -14.48 -15.57 6.82
C ILE A 40 -13.38 -14.65 7.37
N LEU A 41 -13.75 -13.42 7.69
CA LEU A 41 -12.80 -12.39 8.11
C LEU A 41 -12.59 -12.43 9.62
N HIS A 42 -11.33 -12.47 10.04
CA HIS A 42 -10.91 -12.31 11.42
C HIS A 42 -10.08 -11.03 11.51
N CYS A 43 -10.51 -10.01 12.25
CA CYS A 43 -9.78 -8.77 12.35
C CYS A 43 -9.62 -8.29 13.80
N TYR A 44 -8.46 -7.73 14.09
CA TYR A 44 -8.16 -7.12 15.38
C TYR A 44 -8.66 -5.68 15.42
N THR A 45 -9.33 -5.30 16.50
CA THR A 45 -9.77 -3.92 16.73
C THR A 45 -8.65 -3.12 17.38
N TYR A 46 -8.24 -2.03 16.73
CA TYR A 46 -7.27 -1.09 17.24
C TYR A 46 -7.52 0.29 16.66
N GLY A 47 -8.14 1.17 17.45
CA GLY A 47 -8.53 2.51 17.00
C GLY A 47 -9.63 2.53 15.92
N ARG A 48 -10.21 1.36 15.59
CA ARG A 48 -11.26 1.19 14.57
C ARG A 48 -12.38 0.32 15.11
N GLN A 49 -13.60 0.65 14.73
CA GLN A 49 -14.81 -0.05 15.18
C GLN A 49 -15.25 -1.13 14.19
N PRO A 50 -16.05 -2.11 14.62
CA PRO A 50 -16.79 -2.99 13.73
C PRO A 50 -17.51 -2.22 12.62
N SER A 51 -17.61 -2.80 11.42
CA SER A 51 -18.15 -2.12 10.25
C SER A 51 -19.16 -2.99 9.52
N LYS A 52 -20.36 -2.44 9.32
CA LYS A 52 -21.40 -3.08 8.52
C LYS A 52 -20.97 -3.34 7.08
N GLU A 53 -20.16 -2.46 6.52
CA GLU A 53 -19.58 -2.64 5.18
C GLU A 53 -18.81 -3.96 5.05
N LEU A 54 -18.08 -4.37 6.09
CA LEU A 54 -17.35 -5.64 6.11
C LEU A 54 -18.29 -6.83 6.33
N GLU A 55 -19.33 -6.67 7.14
CA GLU A 55 -20.35 -7.70 7.39
C GLU A 55 -21.18 -7.98 6.12
N ASP A 56 -21.48 -6.94 5.32
CA ASP A 56 -22.15 -7.07 4.02
C ASP A 56 -21.22 -7.65 2.93
N LEU A 57 -19.91 -7.45 3.09
CA LEU A 57 -18.90 -7.90 2.12
C LEU A 57 -18.52 -9.37 2.34
N CYS A 58 -18.36 -9.81 3.57
CA CYS A 58 -17.86 -11.14 3.94
C CYS A 58 -19.02 -12.10 4.30
N ALA A 59 -18.76 -13.41 4.22
CA ALA A 59 -19.71 -14.42 4.70
C ALA A 59 -19.84 -14.39 6.23
N GLU A 60 -18.72 -14.18 6.92
CA GLU A 60 -18.67 -14.01 8.37
C GLU A 60 -17.58 -12.98 8.71
N VAL A 61 -17.78 -12.20 9.80
CA VAL A 61 -16.78 -11.28 10.35
C VAL A 61 -16.66 -11.50 11.84
N HIS A 62 -15.44 -11.72 12.31
CA HIS A 62 -15.11 -11.90 13.71
C HIS A 62 -14.11 -10.82 14.15
N TYR A 63 -14.48 -10.07 15.19
CA TYR A 63 -13.66 -9.01 15.76
C TYR A 63 -12.98 -9.50 17.03
N TYR A 64 -11.69 -9.17 17.18
CA TYR A 64 -10.87 -9.50 18.33
C TYR A 64 -10.22 -8.25 18.87
N GLU A 65 -10.18 -8.07 20.16
CA GLU A 65 -9.49 -6.96 20.78
C GLU A 65 -7.97 -7.13 20.63
N ARG A 66 -7.26 -6.06 20.23
CA ARG A 66 -5.82 -6.03 20.25
C ARG A 66 -5.33 -5.66 21.64
N GLU A 67 -4.54 -6.51 22.26
CA GLU A 67 -3.92 -6.26 23.56
C GLU A 67 -2.72 -5.31 23.40
N SER A 68 -2.86 -4.03 23.80
CA SER A 68 -1.82 -3.01 23.62
C SER A 68 -1.16 -2.61 24.95
N GLY A 69 -0.63 -3.58 25.69
CA GLY A 69 0.07 -3.33 26.95
C GLY A 69 1.60 -3.13 26.77
N PHE A 70 2.22 -2.33 27.63
CA PHE A 70 3.69 -2.15 27.65
C PHE A 70 4.45 -3.48 27.83
N PHE A 71 3.88 -4.44 28.56
CA PHE A 71 4.49 -5.76 28.79
C PHE A 71 4.78 -6.52 27.49
N HIS A 72 3.99 -6.33 26.43
CA HIS A 72 4.24 -6.94 25.12
C HIS A 72 5.58 -6.50 24.49
N ALA A 73 6.07 -5.30 24.85
CA ALA A 73 7.40 -4.85 24.42
C ALA A 73 8.54 -5.63 25.06
N LEU A 74 8.30 -6.28 26.20
CA LEU A 74 9.29 -7.09 26.93
C LEU A 74 9.34 -8.55 26.47
N TYR A 75 8.37 -9.01 25.66
CA TYR A 75 8.37 -10.38 25.16
C TYR A 75 9.50 -10.60 24.15
N ARG A 76 9.89 -11.87 24.01
CA ARG A 76 10.88 -12.30 23.04
C ARG A 76 10.46 -12.05 21.61
N ASP A 77 9.16 -12.23 21.33
CA ASP A 77 8.56 -12.05 20.02
C ASP A 77 8.14 -10.58 19.79
N PRO A 78 8.00 -10.14 18.52
CA PRO A 78 7.73 -8.75 18.21
C PRO A 78 6.42 -8.25 18.81
N TYR A 79 6.40 -7.00 19.25
CA TYR A 79 5.22 -6.32 19.79
C TYR A 79 4.02 -6.39 18.84
N ILE A 80 4.26 -6.19 17.54
CA ILE A 80 3.18 -6.23 16.55
C ILE A 80 2.52 -7.61 16.40
N VAL A 81 3.21 -8.68 16.77
CA VAL A 81 2.71 -10.06 16.75
C VAL A 81 2.04 -10.40 18.06
N THR A 82 2.74 -10.18 19.19
CA THR A 82 2.26 -10.58 20.52
C THR A 82 1.00 -9.84 20.95
N THR A 83 0.80 -8.61 20.46
CA THR A 83 -0.44 -7.83 20.69
C THR A 83 -1.63 -8.30 19.86
N ARG A 84 -1.43 -9.25 18.94
CA ARG A 84 -2.45 -9.82 18.06
C ARG A 84 -2.51 -11.35 18.24
N ASP A 85 -2.73 -11.76 19.46
CA ASP A 85 -2.92 -13.16 19.81
C ASP A 85 -4.28 -13.36 20.49
N SER A 86 -5.11 -14.26 19.95
CA SER A 86 -6.44 -14.56 20.47
C SER A 86 -6.58 -16.03 20.80
N ASN A 87 -7.00 -16.34 22.01
CA ASN A 87 -7.28 -17.72 22.43
C ASN A 87 -8.61 -18.27 21.89
N ILE A 88 -9.48 -17.39 21.37
CA ILE A 88 -10.79 -17.77 20.82
C ILE A 88 -10.69 -18.12 19.32
N MET A 89 -9.85 -17.41 18.57
CA MET A 89 -9.70 -17.58 17.14
C MET A 89 -9.35 -19.04 16.73
N PRO A 90 -8.42 -19.75 17.40
CA PRO A 90 -8.09 -21.14 17.02
C PRO A 90 -9.29 -22.08 17.04
N LYS A 91 -10.21 -21.93 18.00
CA LYS A 91 -11.42 -22.77 18.08
C LYS A 91 -12.34 -22.61 16.87
N ARG A 92 -12.39 -21.41 16.27
CA ARG A 92 -13.19 -21.13 15.08
C ARG A 92 -12.52 -21.68 13.82
N ILE A 93 -11.25 -21.39 13.65
CA ILE A 93 -10.48 -21.76 12.45
C ILE A 93 -10.26 -23.30 12.37
N LEU A 94 -10.00 -23.97 13.48
CA LEU A 94 -9.78 -25.42 13.51
C LEU A 94 -11.08 -26.24 13.37
N GLY A 95 -12.24 -25.59 13.36
CA GLY A 95 -13.56 -26.24 13.19
C GLY A 95 -13.86 -26.74 11.77
N ASP A 96 -13.07 -26.34 10.78
CA ASP A 96 -13.24 -26.71 9.38
C ASP A 96 -11.88 -27.06 8.71
N LYS A 97 -11.84 -27.12 7.37
CA LYS A 97 -10.63 -27.41 6.58
C LYS A 97 -10.27 -26.26 5.61
N PHE A 98 -10.91 -25.11 5.74
CA PHE A 98 -10.67 -23.99 4.82
C PHE A 98 -9.26 -23.43 4.97
N PRO A 99 -8.62 -22.98 3.86
CA PRO A 99 -7.32 -22.35 3.89
C PRO A 99 -7.35 -21.02 4.64
N ILE A 100 -6.16 -20.55 5.02
CA ILE A 100 -5.97 -19.32 5.80
C ILE A 100 -5.04 -18.39 5.04
N LEU A 101 -5.42 -17.12 4.91
CA LEU A 101 -4.56 -16.02 4.47
C LEU A 101 -4.27 -15.08 5.64
N PHE A 102 -3.02 -15.00 6.04
CA PHE A 102 -2.54 -14.08 7.06
C PHE A 102 -2.12 -12.75 6.44
N GLU A 103 -2.65 -11.64 6.92
CA GLU A 103 -2.31 -10.29 6.47
C GLU A 103 -1.13 -9.73 7.27
N GLY A 104 0.05 -9.74 6.65
CA GLY A 104 1.29 -9.31 7.25
C GLY A 104 1.84 -10.28 8.30
N LEU A 105 3.11 -10.11 8.65
CA LEU A 105 3.76 -10.81 9.75
C LEU A 105 3.04 -10.55 11.10
N HIS A 106 2.32 -9.45 11.20
CA HIS A 106 1.53 -9.04 12.36
C HIS A 106 0.48 -10.07 12.81
N SER A 107 -0.09 -10.82 11.88
CA SER A 107 -1.21 -11.75 12.13
C SER A 107 -0.77 -13.21 12.30
N THR A 108 0.54 -13.50 12.31
CA THR A 108 1.09 -14.86 12.26
C THR A 108 1.32 -15.51 13.63
N SER A 109 0.84 -14.93 14.73
CA SER A 109 1.05 -15.46 16.10
C SER A 109 0.72 -16.97 16.25
N ARG A 110 -0.27 -17.46 15.52
CA ARG A 110 -0.73 -18.85 15.53
C ARG A 110 -0.47 -19.62 14.23
N LEU A 111 0.34 -19.08 13.32
CA LEU A 111 0.64 -19.71 12.02
C LEU A 111 1.10 -21.16 12.20
N LYS A 112 2.11 -21.40 13.04
CA LYS A 112 2.61 -22.75 13.30
C LYS A 112 1.54 -23.71 13.82
N LEU A 113 0.66 -23.25 14.73
CA LEU A 113 -0.43 -24.07 15.23
C LEU A 113 -1.36 -24.56 14.11
N TYR A 114 -1.68 -23.69 13.16
CA TYR A 114 -2.57 -24.04 12.05
C TYR A 114 -1.86 -24.91 11.00
N ALA A 115 -0.58 -24.65 10.73
CA ALA A 115 0.23 -25.48 9.85
C ALA A 115 0.40 -26.91 10.42
N ASP A 116 0.72 -27.05 11.72
CA ASP A 116 0.82 -28.35 12.40
C ASP A 116 -0.54 -29.12 12.41
N ALA A 117 -1.66 -28.39 12.36
CA ALA A 117 -3.00 -28.97 12.22
C ALA A 117 -3.37 -29.33 10.78
N GLY A 118 -2.45 -29.17 9.80
CA GLY A 118 -2.66 -29.49 8.39
C GLY A 118 -3.51 -28.48 7.62
N LYS A 119 -3.65 -27.25 8.13
CA LYS A 119 -4.30 -26.15 7.42
C LYS A 119 -3.37 -25.62 6.32
N LYS A 120 -3.92 -25.33 5.15
CA LYS A 120 -3.20 -24.60 4.11
C LYS A 120 -3.07 -23.13 4.50
N CYS A 121 -1.84 -22.67 4.70
CA CYS A 121 -1.51 -21.35 5.24
C CYS A 121 -0.77 -20.49 4.22
N LEU A 122 -1.35 -19.36 3.82
CA LEU A 122 -0.73 -18.36 2.97
C LEU A 122 -0.44 -17.10 3.80
N VAL A 123 0.70 -16.45 3.55
CA VAL A 123 1.04 -15.18 4.23
C VAL A 123 1.22 -14.07 3.20
N ARG A 124 0.46 -12.99 3.33
CA ARG A 124 0.63 -11.76 2.58
C ARG A 124 1.72 -10.92 3.22
N ALA A 125 2.88 -10.81 2.60
CA ALA A 125 3.98 -9.99 3.10
C ALA A 125 3.86 -8.56 2.56
N HIS A 126 3.56 -7.60 3.45
CA HIS A 126 3.43 -6.19 3.09
C HIS A 126 4.77 -5.47 2.96
N ASN A 127 5.78 -5.94 3.68
CA ASN A 127 7.16 -5.44 3.69
C ASN A 127 8.09 -6.57 4.16
N ILE A 128 9.39 -6.37 4.00
CA ILE A 128 10.39 -7.03 4.83
C ILE A 128 10.40 -6.26 6.16
N GLU A 129 9.60 -6.73 7.14
CA GLU A 129 9.23 -5.95 8.33
C GLU A 129 10.43 -5.47 9.15
N HIS A 130 11.49 -6.27 9.26
CA HIS A 130 12.67 -5.88 10.01
C HIS A 130 13.46 -4.74 9.35
N ASP A 131 13.47 -4.66 8.03
CA ASP A 131 14.10 -3.56 7.29
C ASP A 131 13.23 -2.29 7.36
N TYR A 132 11.91 -2.46 7.27
CA TYR A 132 10.97 -1.36 7.43
C TYR A 132 11.10 -0.70 8.81
N TYR A 133 11.13 -1.50 9.90
CA TYR A 133 11.30 -0.99 11.27
C TYR A 133 12.68 -0.36 11.48
N ARG A 134 13.72 -0.90 10.83
CA ARG A 134 15.06 -0.29 10.85
C ARG A 134 15.07 1.08 10.15
N ALA A 135 14.37 1.21 9.03
CA ALA A 135 14.24 2.50 8.33
C ALA A 135 13.45 3.51 9.19
N LEU A 136 12.34 3.10 9.80
CA LEU A 136 11.59 3.94 10.75
C LEU A 136 12.46 4.40 11.92
N SER A 137 13.25 3.50 12.51
CA SER A 137 14.17 3.84 13.59
C SER A 137 15.19 4.92 13.19
N ARG A 138 15.67 4.90 11.94
CA ARG A 138 16.65 5.89 11.46
C ARG A 138 16.01 7.28 11.28
N SER A 139 14.76 7.35 10.87
CA SER A 139 14.01 8.60 10.64
C SER A 139 13.37 9.17 11.92
N GLU A 140 13.30 8.39 13.01
CA GLU A 140 12.69 8.82 14.27
C GLU A 140 13.61 9.77 15.04
N ASN A 141 13.07 10.88 15.54
CA ASN A 141 13.80 11.90 16.27
C ASN A 141 13.82 11.67 17.80
N LYS A 142 12.78 11.02 18.34
CA LYS A 142 12.70 10.75 19.77
C LYS A 142 13.52 9.53 20.13
N LEU A 143 14.48 9.68 21.01
CA LEU A 143 15.42 8.62 21.38
C LEU A 143 14.72 7.35 21.88
N TYR A 144 13.66 7.48 22.68
CA TYR A 144 12.91 6.34 23.20
C TYR A 144 12.24 5.55 22.05
N ASP A 145 11.52 6.23 21.16
CA ASP A 145 10.83 5.60 20.03
C ASP A 145 11.85 4.99 19.05
N LYS A 146 12.99 5.65 18.85
CA LYS A 146 14.10 5.15 18.04
C LYS A 146 14.66 3.84 18.58
N VAL A 147 14.92 3.76 19.89
CA VAL A 147 15.42 2.54 20.54
C VAL A 147 14.39 1.43 20.48
N PHE A 148 13.10 1.75 20.74
CA PHE A 148 12.01 0.79 20.62
C PHE A 148 11.93 0.20 19.20
N LEU A 149 11.89 1.04 18.17
CA LEU A 149 11.82 0.59 16.78
C LEU A 149 13.03 -0.25 16.38
N TYR A 150 14.22 0.12 16.85
CA TYR A 150 15.43 -0.65 16.57
C TYR A 150 15.42 -2.03 17.24
N THR A 151 14.98 -2.11 18.50
CA THR A 151 14.86 -3.40 19.20
C THR A 151 13.78 -4.28 18.57
N GLU A 152 12.64 -3.71 18.14
CA GLU A 152 11.62 -4.43 17.42
C GLU A 152 12.13 -4.93 16.04
N ALA A 153 12.95 -4.16 15.33
CA ALA A 153 13.57 -4.62 14.09
C ALA A 153 14.42 -5.90 14.30
N ILE A 154 15.18 -5.98 15.41
CA ILE A 154 15.95 -7.18 15.76
C ILE A 154 15.04 -8.37 16.06
N LYS A 155 13.96 -8.17 16.82
CA LYS A 155 12.97 -9.21 17.10
C LYS A 155 12.27 -9.70 15.83
N LEU A 156 11.86 -8.77 14.95
CA LEU A 156 11.23 -9.08 13.68
C LEU A 156 12.13 -9.90 12.78
N ARG A 157 13.42 -9.55 12.67
CA ARG A 157 14.38 -10.32 11.89
C ARG A 157 14.49 -11.77 12.34
N ARG A 158 14.46 -12.01 13.67
CA ARG A 158 14.47 -13.36 14.21
C ARG A 158 13.15 -14.08 14.00
N TYR A 159 12.02 -13.38 14.23
CA TYR A 159 10.69 -13.93 14.15
C TYR A 159 10.27 -14.27 12.71
N GLU A 160 10.82 -13.59 11.73
CA GLU A 160 10.52 -13.80 10.30
C GLU A 160 10.65 -15.26 9.87
N SER A 161 11.51 -16.06 10.55
CA SER A 161 11.63 -17.50 10.27
C SER A 161 10.31 -18.27 10.37
N ILE A 162 9.28 -17.73 11.05
CA ILE A 162 7.94 -18.29 11.10
C ILE A 162 7.31 -18.43 9.70
N LEU A 163 7.73 -17.62 8.73
CA LEU A 163 7.26 -17.68 7.35
C LEU A 163 7.62 -19.00 6.65
N GLY A 164 8.61 -19.74 7.16
CA GLY A 164 8.92 -21.09 6.70
C GLY A 164 7.84 -22.13 7.01
N GLU A 165 6.90 -21.83 7.91
CA GLU A 165 5.76 -22.69 8.24
C GLU A 165 4.56 -22.43 7.29
N ALA A 166 4.61 -21.42 6.43
CA ALA A 166 3.56 -21.13 5.47
C ALA A 166 3.72 -22.00 4.20
N ASP A 167 2.62 -22.43 3.60
CA ASP A 167 2.64 -23.11 2.30
C ASP A 167 3.03 -22.15 1.17
N HIS A 168 2.71 -20.83 1.32
CA HIS A 168 3.04 -19.85 0.29
C HIS A 168 3.11 -18.43 0.85
N ILE A 169 4.06 -17.63 0.32
CA ILE A 169 4.22 -16.21 0.66
C ILE A 169 3.83 -15.36 -0.53
N LEU A 170 2.99 -14.35 -0.30
CA LEU A 170 2.51 -13.41 -1.32
C LEU A 170 3.23 -12.08 -1.14
N GLY A 171 4.27 -11.82 -1.94
CA GLY A 171 5.00 -10.56 -1.94
C GLY A 171 4.22 -9.44 -2.66
N ILE A 172 4.36 -8.20 -2.22
CA ILE A 172 3.70 -7.02 -2.81
C ILE A 172 4.47 -6.47 -4.00
N SER A 173 5.80 -6.50 -3.93
CA SER A 173 6.71 -6.03 -4.96
C SER A 173 7.69 -7.13 -5.38
N ARG A 174 8.40 -6.88 -6.47
CA ARG A 174 9.43 -7.83 -6.95
C ARG A 174 10.55 -8.04 -5.93
N PRO A 175 11.16 -6.99 -5.34
CA PRO A 175 12.24 -7.17 -4.36
C PRO A 175 11.83 -8.01 -3.15
N GLU A 176 10.64 -7.76 -2.57
CA GLU A 176 10.14 -8.56 -1.45
C GLU A 176 9.88 -10.01 -1.89
N THR A 177 9.30 -10.20 -3.08
CA THR A 177 9.01 -11.55 -3.60
C THR A 177 10.29 -12.34 -3.83
N GLU A 178 11.32 -11.74 -4.40
CA GLU A 178 12.64 -12.35 -4.63
C GLU A 178 13.31 -12.69 -3.31
N TYR A 179 13.34 -11.76 -2.34
CA TYR A 179 13.87 -11.99 -1.00
C TYR A 179 13.21 -13.20 -0.31
N PHE A 180 11.88 -13.27 -0.32
CA PHE A 180 11.17 -14.40 0.29
C PHE A 180 11.32 -15.69 -0.51
N SER A 181 11.45 -15.63 -1.84
CA SER A 181 11.68 -16.79 -2.69
C SER A 181 13.07 -17.39 -2.43
N GLU A 182 14.10 -16.56 -2.35
CA GLU A 182 15.46 -17.00 -2.04
C GLU A 182 15.56 -17.64 -0.65
N LYS A 183 14.82 -17.10 0.33
CA LYS A 183 14.93 -17.51 1.72
C LYS A 183 14.05 -18.70 2.08
N TYR A 184 12.85 -18.81 1.50
CA TYR A 184 11.84 -19.80 1.87
C TYR A 184 11.39 -20.70 0.69
N GLY A 185 11.74 -20.37 -0.56
CA GLY A 185 11.51 -21.23 -1.73
C GLY A 185 10.11 -21.14 -2.37
N HIS A 186 9.13 -20.51 -1.72
CA HIS A 186 7.72 -20.49 -2.17
C HIS A 186 7.10 -19.11 -2.01
N SER A 187 7.39 -18.24 -2.95
CA SER A 187 6.85 -16.89 -2.99
C SER A 187 6.28 -16.55 -4.37
N THR A 188 5.23 -15.74 -4.41
CA THR A 188 4.58 -15.26 -5.64
C THR A 188 4.30 -13.77 -5.53
N LEU A 189 4.60 -13.03 -6.61
CA LEU A 189 4.23 -11.63 -6.72
C LEU A 189 2.72 -11.50 -6.93
N VAL A 190 2.07 -10.90 -5.94
CA VAL A 190 0.70 -10.41 -6.00
C VAL A 190 0.75 -8.92 -5.70
N PRO A 191 0.66 -8.02 -6.69
CA PRO A 191 0.70 -6.58 -6.45
C PRO A 191 -0.36 -6.11 -5.46
N ALA A 192 -0.19 -4.89 -4.93
CA ALA A 192 -1.15 -4.34 -3.98
C ALA A 192 -2.54 -4.20 -4.60
N PHE A 193 -3.57 -4.57 -3.84
CA PHE A 193 -4.95 -4.29 -4.21
C PHE A 193 -5.27 -2.81 -3.96
N HIS A 194 -6.09 -2.23 -4.83
CA HIS A 194 -6.37 -0.80 -4.86
C HIS A 194 -7.81 -0.53 -5.31
N ARG A 195 -8.24 0.72 -5.27
CA ARG A 195 -9.63 1.11 -5.57
C ARG A 195 -10.03 1.03 -7.05
N PHE A 196 -9.08 0.89 -7.96
CA PHE A 196 -9.33 0.96 -9.40
C PHE A 196 -9.62 -0.43 -9.97
N ASP A 197 -10.80 -0.60 -10.52
CA ASP A 197 -11.18 -1.83 -11.22
C ASP A 197 -10.84 -1.74 -12.72
N GLU A 198 -10.81 -0.50 -13.28
CA GLU A 198 -10.56 -0.24 -14.69
C GLU A 198 -9.55 0.92 -14.87
N ILE A 199 -8.94 0.97 -16.03
CA ILE A 199 -8.08 2.07 -16.46
C ILE A 199 -8.95 3.14 -17.07
N THR A 200 -8.87 4.36 -16.54
CA THR A 200 -9.74 5.50 -16.93
C THR A 200 -8.94 6.66 -17.55
N ILE A 201 -7.77 6.38 -18.10
CA ILE A 201 -6.88 7.38 -18.68
C ILE A 201 -7.54 8.09 -19.86
N LYS A 202 -7.44 9.41 -19.87
CA LYS A 202 -7.88 10.25 -21.00
C LYS A 202 -6.69 10.59 -21.88
N ALA A 203 -6.74 10.25 -23.17
CA ALA A 203 -5.78 10.78 -24.15
C ALA A 203 -5.92 12.30 -24.30
N GLY A 204 -4.93 12.94 -24.94
CA GLY A 204 -4.91 14.37 -25.18
C GLY A 204 -4.06 15.15 -24.21
N LEU A 205 -4.36 16.43 -24.03
CA LEU A 205 -3.65 17.37 -23.16
C LEU A 205 -4.47 17.68 -21.91
N GLY A 206 -3.78 17.82 -20.78
CA GLY A 206 -4.25 18.46 -19.57
C GLY A 206 -3.63 19.85 -19.41
N ASP A 207 -4.03 20.57 -18.35
CA ASP A 207 -3.62 21.97 -18.19
C ASP A 207 -2.81 22.28 -16.92
N TYR A 208 -2.51 21.26 -16.10
CA TYR A 208 -1.78 21.46 -14.85
C TYR A 208 -0.90 20.27 -14.45
N ILE A 209 0.02 20.54 -13.53
CA ILE A 209 0.84 19.56 -12.82
C ILE A 209 0.16 19.26 -11.48
N LEU A 210 -0.06 17.98 -11.17
CA LEU A 210 -0.65 17.54 -9.91
C LEU A 210 0.40 16.89 -9.02
N PHE A 211 0.52 17.37 -7.77
CA PHE A 211 1.13 16.61 -6.67
C PHE A 211 0.06 16.19 -5.69
N HIS A 212 0.04 14.92 -5.27
CA HIS A 212 -0.95 14.48 -4.29
C HIS A 212 -0.38 13.55 -3.22
N GLY A 213 -1.04 13.52 -2.04
CA GLY A 213 -0.67 12.66 -0.93
C GLY A 213 -1.29 13.07 0.39
N ASN A 214 -0.98 12.34 1.46
CA ASN A 214 -1.37 12.74 2.81
C ASN A 214 -0.44 13.87 3.30
N LEU A 215 -0.93 15.11 3.30
CA LEU A 215 -0.16 16.32 3.65
C LEU A 215 0.01 16.51 5.17
N ALA A 216 -0.65 15.69 6.01
CA ALA A 216 -0.35 15.62 7.44
C ALA A 216 0.98 14.88 7.72
N VAL A 217 1.43 14.04 6.80
CA VAL A 217 2.72 13.36 6.88
C VAL A 217 3.81 14.34 6.49
N ALA A 218 4.71 14.65 7.43
CA ALA A 218 5.77 15.65 7.25
C ALA A 218 6.62 15.40 5.99
N GLU A 219 6.95 14.13 5.72
CA GLU A 219 7.69 13.74 4.53
C GLU A 219 7.06 14.27 3.24
N ASN A 220 5.74 14.04 3.03
CA ASN A 220 5.06 14.50 1.81
C ASN A 220 5.07 16.02 1.69
N SER A 221 4.81 16.73 2.80
CA SER A 221 4.81 18.19 2.84
C SER A 221 6.21 18.77 2.58
N ASP A 222 7.25 18.19 3.16
CA ASP A 222 8.63 18.65 3.02
C ASP A 222 9.19 18.38 1.62
N VAL A 223 8.90 17.19 1.05
CA VAL A 223 9.25 16.86 -0.33
C VAL A 223 8.60 17.86 -1.29
N PHE A 224 7.29 18.12 -1.13
CA PHE A 224 6.59 19.08 -1.98
C PHE A 224 7.17 20.50 -1.86
N LEU A 225 7.39 21.00 -0.64
CA LEU A 225 7.96 22.34 -0.43
C LEU A 225 9.34 22.50 -1.05
N ARG A 226 10.18 21.47 -0.98
CA ARG A 226 11.50 21.45 -1.61
C ARG A 226 11.39 21.53 -3.14
N ILE A 227 10.47 20.75 -3.74
CA ILE A 227 10.23 20.79 -5.19
C ILE A 227 9.60 22.13 -5.58
N ALA A 228 8.64 22.66 -4.82
CA ALA A 228 8.01 23.95 -5.07
C ALA A 228 9.04 25.07 -5.13
N SER A 229 9.96 25.16 -4.16
CA SER A 229 10.98 26.21 -4.10
C SER A 229 12.06 26.10 -5.19
N ASN A 230 12.46 24.86 -5.54
CA ASN A 230 13.62 24.67 -6.44
C ASN A 230 13.23 24.48 -7.91
N VAL A 231 11.97 24.07 -8.19
CA VAL A 231 11.48 23.69 -9.51
C VAL A 231 10.21 24.45 -9.87
N LEU A 232 9.09 24.21 -9.15
CA LEU A 232 7.76 24.65 -9.58
C LEU A 232 7.58 26.17 -9.58
N SER A 233 8.31 26.90 -8.71
CA SER A 233 8.34 28.37 -8.72
C SER A 233 9.05 28.99 -9.92
N LYS A 234 9.80 28.20 -10.69
CA LYS A 234 10.59 28.66 -11.84
C LYS A 234 9.91 28.40 -13.19
N ILE A 235 8.80 27.67 -13.20
CA ILE A 235 8.04 27.35 -14.40
C ILE A 235 6.69 28.07 -14.42
N PRO A 236 6.17 28.46 -15.60
CA PRO A 236 4.92 29.23 -15.69
C PRO A 236 3.66 28.37 -15.58
N HIS A 237 3.80 27.07 -15.41
CA HIS A 237 2.66 26.13 -15.43
C HIS A 237 1.87 26.17 -14.13
N ARG A 238 0.54 25.96 -14.25
CA ARG A 238 -0.35 25.79 -13.12
C ARG A 238 -0.03 24.49 -12.37
N VAL A 239 0.05 24.59 -11.05
CA VAL A 239 0.31 23.46 -10.13
C VAL A 239 -0.82 23.33 -9.15
N ILE A 240 -1.32 22.11 -8.97
CA ILE A 240 -2.27 21.77 -7.93
C ILE A 240 -1.59 20.81 -6.95
N VAL A 241 -1.64 21.13 -5.65
CA VAL A 241 -1.29 20.19 -4.60
C VAL A 241 -2.54 19.75 -3.87
N ALA A 242 -2.84 18.44 -3.90
CA ALA A 242 -4.05 17.88 -3.33
C ALA A 242 -3.74 16.89 -2.20
N GLY A 243 -4.47 16.96 -1.09
CA GLY A 243 -4.26 15.97 -0.04
C GLY A 243 -4.96 16.23 1.28
N LYS A 244 -4.85 15.21 2.16
CA LYS A 244 -5.51 15.22 3.46
C LYS A 244 -4.74 16.06 4.49
N ASN A 245 -5.48 16.84 5.28
CA ASN A 245 -5.02 17.53 6.48
C ASN A 245 -3.75 18.40 6.30
N PRO A 246 -3.67 19.31 5.31
CA PRO A 246 -2.54 20.22 5.18
C PRO A 246 -2.44 21.13 6.43
N SER A 247 -1.24 21.29 6.98
CA SER A 247 -1.05 22.15 8.12
C SER A 247 -1.20 23.64 7.74
N ARG A 248 -1.59 24.48 8.71
CA ARG A 248 -1.66 25.94 8.49
C ARG A 248 -0.31 26.54 8.08
N SER A 249 0.78 25.98 8.58
CA SER A 249 2.14 26.42 8.20
C SER A 249 2.44 26.08 6.75
N PHE A 250 2.09 24.88 6.30
CA PHE A 250 2.22 24.44 4.90
C PHE A 250 1.43 25.37 3.96
N MET A 251 0.14 25.61 4.26
CA MET A 251 -0.72 26.50 3.47
C MET A 251 -0.15 27.93 3.37
N ARG A 252 0.39 28.47 4.47
CA ARG A 252 1.01 29.79 4.48
C ARG A 252 2.26 29.87 3.61
N LYS A 253 3.10 28.83 3.60
CA LYS A 253 4.28 28.78 2.73
C LYS A 253 3.90 28.78 1.25
N LEU A 254 2.82 28.10 0.88
CA LEU A 254 2.36 28.02 -0.51
C LEU A 254 1.75 29.30 -1.04
N SER A 255 1.16 30.13 -0.19
CA SER A 255 0.56 31.42 -0.61
C SER A 255 1.57 32.42 -1.25
N GLY A 256 2.86 32.16 -1.14
CA GLY A 256 3.92 32.94 -1.80
C GLY A 256 4.13 32.62 -3.28
N TRP A 257 3.53 31.53 -3.81
CA TRP A 257 3.69 31.12 -5.22
C TRP A 257 2.35 31.24 -5.97
N ALA A 258 2.28 32.19 -6.89
CA ALA A 258 1.04 32.51 -7.62
C ALA A 258 0.52 31.38 -8.51
N ASN A 259 1.39 30.50 -8.99
CA ASN A 259 1.06 29.39 -9.86
C ASN A 259 0.68 28.12 -9.10
N ILE A 260 0.76 28.09 -7.76
CA ILE A 260 0.46 26.91 -6.93
C ILE A 260 -0.86 27.09 -6.20
N SER A 261 -1.77 26.16 -6.36
CA SER A 261 -3.06 26.10 -5.65
C SER A 261 -3.18 24.83 -4.82
N VAL A 262 -3.96 24.87 -3.73
CA VAL A 262 -4.16 23.74 -2.81
C VAL A 262 -5.60 23.28 -2.83
N VAL A 263 -5.80 21.96 -2.99
CA VAL A 263 -7.08 21.30 -2.77
C VAL A 263 -6.95 20.47 -1.48
N ALA A 264 -7.50 21.03 -0.39
CA ALA A 264 -7.41 20.43 0.92
C ALA A 264 -8.55 19.42 1.14
N ASN A 265 -8.22 18.21 1.60
CA ASN A 265 -9.17 17.15 1.91
C ASN A 265 -10.12 16.79 0.74
N PRO A 266 -9.61 16.58 -0.48
CA PRO A 266 -10.48 16.15 -1.57
C PRO A 266 -11.18 14.83 -1.20
N THR A 267 -12.41 14.67 -1.65
CA THR A 267 -13.05 13.36 -1.70
C THR A 267 -12.29 12.44 -2.65
N ASP A 268 -12.55 11.16 -2.57
CA ASP A 268 -11.90 10.22 -3.46
C ASP A 268 -12.21 10.50 -4.94
N ASP A 269 -13.46 10.85 -5.28
CA ASP A 269 -13.88 11.17 -6.64
C ASP A 269 -13.30 12.51 -7.15
N GLU A 270 -13.16 13.50 -6.26
CA GLU A 270 -12.45 14.74 -6.58
C GLU A 270 -10.97 14.47 -6.86
N LEU A 271 -10.33 13.61 -6.07
CA LEU A 271 -8.92 13.25 -6.31
C LEU A 271 -8.74 12.48 -7.61
N ASP A 272 -9.66 11.56 -7.95
CA ASP A 272 -9.64 10.83 -9.22
C ASP A 272 -9.76 11.79 -10.40
N THR A 273 -10.67 12.77 -10.31
CA THR A 273 -10.84 13.81 -11.32
C THR A 273 -9.58 14.65 -11.49
N LEU A 274 -8.94 15.06 -10.36
CA LEU A 274 -7.70 15.81 -10.40
C LEU A 274 -6.56 15.00 -11.05
N ILE A 275 -6.46 13.70 -10.77
CA ILE A 275 -5.44 12.83 -11.38
C ILE A 275 -5.70 12.66 -12.88
N ALA A 276 -6.96 12.43 -13.28
CA ALA A 276 -7.33 12.20 -14.67
C ALA A 276 -7.18 13.44 -15.55
N ASP A 277 -7.44 14.63 -15.02
CA ASP A 277 -7.37 15.88 -15.76
C ASP A 277 -5.98 16.52 -15.79
N ALA A 278 -5.08 16.11 -14.86
CA ALA A 278 -3.70 16.56 -14.85
C ALA A 278 -2.97 16.18 -16.15
N GLN A 279 -2.10 17.07 -16.64
CA GLN A 279 -1.15 16.74 -17.70
C GLN A 279 -0.01 15.88 -17.16
N VAL A 280 0.52 16.26 -15.99
CA VAL A 280 1.60 15.54 -15.33
C VAL A 280 1.24 15.27 -13.89
N ASN A 281 1.26 13.99 -13.50
CA ASN A 281 1.22 13.56 -12.11
C ASN A 281 2.66 13.51 -11.58
N LEU A 282 2.99 14.43 -10.68
CA LEU A 282 4.31 14.56 -10.06
C LEU A 282 4.34 13.76 -8.76
N LEU A 283 5.04 12.62 -8.77
CA LEU A 283 5.01 11.66 -7.68
C LEU A 283 6.42 11.44 -7.12
N TYR A 284 6.68 12.05 -5.99
CA TYR A 284 7.98 11.95 -5.31
C TYR A 284 7.81 11.45 -3.89
N THR A 285 8.82 10.72 -3.40
CA THR A 285 8.91 10.23 -2.02
C THR A 285 10.38 10.17 -1.61
N ALA A 286 10.64 10.28 -0.32
CA ALA A 286 11.96 10.03 0.26
C ALA A 286 12.12 8.56 0.71
N GLN A 287 11.05 7.76 0.65
CA GLN A 287 11.04 6.36 1.12
C GLN A 287 11.02 5.39 -0.07
N SER A 288 11.98 4.48 -0.12
CA SER A 288 12.02 3.39 -1.10
C SER A 288 11.11 2.20 -0.75
N THR A 289 10.69 2.09 0.52
CA THR A 289 9.88 0.97 1.04
C THR A 289 8.38 1.27 1.04
N GLY A 290 7.58 0.21 1.13
CA GLY A 290 6.13 0.29 1.27
C GLY A 290 5.35 0.34 -0.06
N ILE A 291 4.03 0.20 0.07
CA ILE A 291 3.09 0.13 -1.06
C ILE A 291 3.03 1.47 -1.79
N LYS A 292 3.29 1.46 -3.09
CA LYS A 292 3.26 2.64 -3.96
C LYS A 292 1.86 2.92 -4.54
N LEU A 293 0.84 2.96 -3.68
CA LEU A 293 -0.55 3.15 -4.12
C LEU A 293 -0.77 4.44 -4.92
N LYS A 294 -0.08 5.54 -4.57
CA LYS A 294 -0.20 6.79 -5.32
C LYS A 294 0.35 6.67 -6.76
N LEU A 295 1.36 5.82 -6.98
CA LEU A 295 1.86 5.51 -8.32
C LEU A 295 0.82 4.73 -9.12
N LEU A 296 0.24 3.66 -8.53
CA LEU A 296 -0.83 2.90 -9.19
C LEU A 296 -2.01 3.80 -9.51
N HIS A 297 -2.41 4.67 -8.58
CA HIS A 297 -3.49 5.64 -8.79
C HIS A 297 -3.24 6.49 -10.04
N ALA A 298 -2.07 7.11 -10.13
CA ALA A 298 -1.73 7.95 -11.28
C ALA A 298 -1.57 7.15 -12.59
N LEU A 299 -1.12 5.90 -12.51
CA LEU A 299 -0.96 5.04 -13.69
C LEU A 299 -2.30 4.50 -14.19
N PHE A 300 -3.29 4.27 -13.32
CA PHE A 300 -4.63 3.81 -13.72
C PHE A 300 -5.53 4.94 -14.25
N GLY A 301 -5.37 6.16 -13.73
CA GLY A 301 -6.27 7.27 -14.05
C GLY A 301 -5.64 8.44 -14.80
N GLY A 302 -4.34 8.68 -14.63
CA GLY A 302 -3.67 9.90 -15.07
C GLY A 302 -2.84 9.74 -16.35
N ARG A 303 -2.46 10.87 -16.97
CA ARG A 303 -1.62 10.92 -18.17
C ARG A 303 -0.15 10.64 -17.84
N HIS A 304 0.72 11.64 -17.99
CA HIS A 304 2.16 11.50 -17.71
C HIS A 304 2.42 11.37 -16.20
N CYS A 305 3.38 10.52 -15.83
CA CYS A 305 3.89 10.41 -14.47
C CYS A 305 5.37 10.80 -14.46
N LEU A 306 5.73 11.84 -13.68
CA LEU A 306 7.10 12.22 -13.39
C LEU A 306 7.46 11.79 -11.97
N VAL A 307 8.50 10.98 -11.83
CA VAL A 307 8.81 10.28 -10.58
C VAL A 307 10.30 10.39 -10.23
N ASN A 308 10.65 10.11 -8.97
CA ASN A 308 12.04 9.83 -8.58
C ASN A 308 12.29 8.32 -8.44
N THR A 309 13.55 7.94 -8.30
CA THR A 309 13.97 6.53 -8.17
C THR A 309 13.26 5.82 -7.02
N GLU A 310 13.12 6.46 -5.85
CA GLU A 310 12.45 5.86 -4.69
C GLU A 310 10.97 5.56 -4.94
N MET A 311 10.30 6.34 -5.81
CA MET A 311 8.90 6.11 -6.15
C MET A 311 8.71 4.88 -7.02
N ILE A 312 9.65 4.61 -7.94
CA ILE A 312 9.49 3.59 -8.97
C ILE A 312 10.26 2.31 -8.68
N ALA A 313 11.26 2.36 -7.78
CA ALA A 313 12.13 1.23 -7.50
C ALA A 313 11.36 -0.04 -7.12
N GLY A 314 11.66 -1.13 -7.82
CA GLY A 314 11.09 -2.46 -7.57
C GLY A 314 9.62 -2.63 -7.94
N THR A 315 9.01 -1.64 -8.57
CA THR A 315 7.60 -1.73 -8.99
C THR A 315 7.42 -2.52 -10.28
N GLY A 316 8.44 -2.56 -11.17
CA GLY A 316 8.34 -3.14 -12.51
C GLY A 316 7.53 -2.27 -13.48
N LEU A 317 7.30 -1.00 -13.14
CA LEU A 317 6.51 -0.03 -13.91
C LEU A 317 7.36 1.12 -14.44
N GLU A 318 8.69 0.96 -14.45
CA GLU A 318 9.68 1.98 -14.82
C GLU A 318 9.44 2.54 -16.22
N SER A 319 9.06 1.69 -17.17
CA SER A 319 8.80 2.08 -18.57
C SER A 319 7.56 2.96 -18.76
N LEU A 320 6.68 3.05 -17.74
CA LEU A 320 5.45 3.84 -17.79
C LEU A 320 5.61 5.26 -17.24
N CYS A 321 6.79 5.57 -16.69
CA CYS A 321 7.06 6.84 -16.02
C CYS A 321 8.25 7.57 -16.65
N GLN A 322 8.32 8.87 -16.41
CA GLN A 322 9.53 9.67 -16.67
C GLN A 322 10.27 9.81 -15.34
N LEU A 323 11.59 9.61 -15.36
CA LEU A 323 12.45 9.76 -14.19
C LEU A 323 13.12 11.13 -14.22
N ALA A 324 13.15 11.84 -13.09
CA ALA A 324 13.98 13.00 -12.87
C ALA A 324 14.41 13.08 -11.40
N GLU A 325 15.68 13.36 -11.16
CA GLU A 325 16.26 13.46 -9.81
C GLU A 325 16.64 14.89 -9.47
N GLU A 326 17.32 15.54 -10.38
CA GLU A 326 17.87 16.87 -10.16
C GLU A 326 16.88 17.97 -10.56
N PRO A 327 16.88 19.14 -9.88
CA PRO A 327 15.94 20.20 -10.15
C PRO A 327 15.90 20.68 -11.61
N ASN A 328 17.04 20.74 -12.28
CA ASN A 328 17.09 21.18 -13.69
C ASN A 328 16.49 20.13 -14.62
N ASP A 329 16.78 18.85 -14.40
CA ASP A 329 16.17 17.75 -15.15
C ASP A 329 14.64 17.71 -14.94
N MET A 330 14.17 17.94 -13.71
CA MET A 330 12.73 18.09 -13.44
C MET A 330 12.10 19.22 -14.24
N ILE A 331 12.75 20.39 -14.31
CA ILE A 331 12.24 21.53 -15.08
C ILE A 331 12.13 21.15 -16.55
N ASP A 332 13.20 20.59 -17.14
CA ASP A 332 13.23 20.21 -18.55
C ASP A 332 12.16 19.15 -18.88
N GLN A 333 12.00 18.15 -18.01
CA GLN A 333 10.97 17.14 -18.19
C GLN A 333 9.55 17.72 -18.06
N LEU A 334 9.30 18.59 -17.08
CA LEU A 334 7.98 19.22 -16.89
C LEU A 334 7.64 20.11 -18.10
N GLU A 335 8.55 20.96 -18.56
CA GLU A 335 8.35 21.82 -19.74
C GLU A 335 8.01 20.97 -20.99
N ARG A 336 8.73 19.88 -21.20
CA ARG A 336 8.49 18.94 -22.30
C ARG A 336 7.13 18.25 -22.17
N LEU A 337 6.81 17.71 -21.00
CA LEU A 337 5.60 16.92 -20.78
C LEU A 337 4.33 17.77 -20.82
N MET A 338 4.40 19.05 -20.39
CA MET A 338 3.26 19.97 -20.41
C MET A 338 2.79 20.29 -21.83
N THR A 339 3.64 20.10 -22.84
CA THR A 339 3.30 20.32 -24.24
C THR A 339 3.09 19.04 -25.06
N LEU A 340 3.38 17.87 -24.46
CA LEU A 340 3.32 16.58 -25.14
C LEU A 340 1.95 15.91 -24.90
N PRO A 341 1.09 15.75 -25.92
CA PRO A 341 -0.15 15.03 -25.76
C PRO A 341 0.06 13.57 -25.33
N PHE A 342 -0.77 13.08 -24.42
CA PHE A 342 -0.82 11.66 -24.11
C PHE A 342 -1.63 10.95 -25.21
N THR A 343 -1.02 10.00 -25.90
CA THR A 343 -1.57 9.39 -27.10
C THR A 343 -2.42 8.15 -26.78
N GLU A 344 -3.35 7.80 -27.66
CA GLU A 344 -4.11 6.52 -27.55
C GLU A 344 -3.18 5.31 -27.53
N LYS A 345 -2.09 5.33 -28.30
CA LYS A 345 -1.08 4.28 -28.24
C LYS A 345 -0.48 4.11 -26.84
N GLN A 346 -0.21 5.20 -26.12
CA GLN A 346 0.28 5.14 -24.73
C GLN A 346 -0.80 4.64 -23.76
N VAL A 347 -2.07 4.90 -24.02
CA VAL A 347 -3.19 4.30 -23.28
C VAL A 347 -3.16 2.78 -23.44
N ASP A 348 -3.10 2.28 -24.68
CA ASP A 348 -3.05 0.84 -24.98
C ASP A 348 -1.83 0.15 -24.35
N GLU A 349 -0.64 0.77 -24.46
CA GLU A 349 0.59 0.29 -23.83
C GLU A 349 0.43 0.18 -22.31
N ARG A 350 -0.24 1.16 -21.68
CA ARG A 350 -0.48 1.18 -20.25
C ARG A 350 -1.50 0.13 -19.81
N ILE A 351 -2.57 -0.07 -20.58
CA ILE A 351 -3.55 -1.14 -20.36
C ILE A 351 -2.86 -2.50 -20.35
N LEU A 352 -1.98 -2.74 -21.32
CA LEU A 352 -1.25 -4.00 -21.42
C LEU A 352 -0.30 -4.20 -20.23
N ALA A 353 0.48 -3.19 -19.88
CA ALA A 353 1.47 -3.27 -18.80
C ALA A 353 0.85 -3.41 -17.41
N LEU A 354 -0.33 -2.80 -17.18
CA LEU A 354 -1.03 -2.84 -15.89
C LEU A 354 -1.94 -4.06 -15.72
N LYS A 355 -2.07 -4.94 -16.71
CA LYS A 355 -2.93 -6.12 -16.64
C LYS A 355 -2.67 -6.97 -15.40
N ASP A 356 -1.41 -7.22 -15.08
CA ASP A 356 -1.00 -8.03 -13.92
C ASP A 356 -1.12 -7.30 -12.57
N TYR A 357 -1.34 -5.99 -12.61
CA TYR A 357 -1.57 -5.12 -11.45
C TYR A 357 -3.06 -4.94 -11.17
N SER A 358 -3.96 -5.51 -11.97
CA SER A 358 -5.40 -5.46 -11.71
C SER A 358 -5.77 -6.28 -10.48
N ASN A 359 -6.75 -5.79 -9.72
CA ASN A 359 -7.29 -6.50 -8.56
C ASN A 359 -7.77 -7.92 -8.91
N ARG A 360 -8.39 -8.08 -10.09
CA ARG A 360 -8.87 -9.36 -10.58
C ARG A 360 -7.72 -10.35 -10.79
N ALA A 361 -6.63 -9.93 -11.43
CA ALA A 361 -5.45 -10.78 -11.62
C ALA A 361 -4.83 -11.21 -10.28
N GLY A 362 -4.77 -10.31 -9.30
CA GLY A 362 -4.33 -10.62 -7.94
C GLY A 362 -5.23 -11.65 -7.26
N ALA A 363 -6.55 -11.49 -7.33
CA ALA A 363 -7.52 -12.40 -6.74
C ALA A 363 -7.48 -13.79 -7.40
N GLU A 364 -7.34 -13.88 -8.73
CA GLU A 364 -7.21 -15.13 -9.47
C GLU A 364 -5.90 -15.89 -9.12
N LYS A 365 -4.80 -15.16 -8.86
CA LYS A 365 -3.56 -15.76 -8.34
C LYS A 365 -3.78 -16.40 -6.97
N ILE A 366 -4.43 -15.67 -6.05
CA ILE A 366 -4.76 -16.21 -4.71
C ILE A 366 -5.68 -17.41 -4.82
N LEU A 367 -6.72 -17.34 -5.66
CA LEU A 367 -7.65 -18.45 -5.91
C LEU A 367 -6.94 -19.73 -6.34
N LYS A 368 -5.94 -19.64 -7.23
CA LYS A 368 -5.14 -20.79 -7.67
C LYS A 368 -4.26 -21.38 -6.57
N LEU A 369 -3.83 -20.54 -5.61
CA LEU A 369 -2.97 -20.99 -4.53
C LEU A 369 -3.74 -21.63 -3.38
N ILE A 370 -5.03 -21.38 -3.23
CA ILE A 370 -5.89 -22.00 -2.20
C ILE A 370 -6.53 -23.31 -2.69
N ASP A 371 -6.42 -23.62 -3.98
CA ASP A 371 -6.79 -24.91 -4.56
C ASP A 371 -5.72 -25.95 -4.25
#